data_7535bcb4a3cd5994a7eb50b6781592b9
#
_entry.id   7535bcb4a3cd5994a7eb50b6781592b9
#
_cell.length_a   1.000
_cell.length_b   1.000
_cell.length_c   1.000
_cell.angle_alpha   90.00
_cell.angle_beta   90.00
_cell.angle_gamma   90.00
#
_symmetry.space_group_name_H-M   'P 1'
#
loop_
_entity.id
_entity.type
_entity.pdbx_description
1 polymer ?
#
loop_
_entity_poly.entity_id
_entity_poly.type
_entity_poly.pdbx_seq_one_letter_code
_entity_poly.pdbx_strand_id
1 'polypeptide(L)'
;STIYKKQKLDRDDVVDITDFDIVLWLKGEMRLMLDEEIARAILIGDGRDVDDDDKIKDPAGATDGVGIRSILHDHDLYAATVTVDDTAPPIDVVDAIVSAGRFYKGSGSPTFYTTLPVLTSLLLARDQDDHRMWKTVQELASEMGVSNIVTVEAMESEQNLLGIIVNLKDYTVGADKGGEVNFFDDFDIDYNQYKYLYETRVSGALTKIRSALVVMRAATGGTEATPAMPDFDGATVTVPTVTGVVYKNKSTGATLTTGSPVTLAEGASLTVEATPTTGYYFESNQEDEWTFTNEA
;
A
#
# COMPACT_ATOMS: atom_id res chain seq x y z
N SER A 1 5.95 8.69 -13.41
CA SER A 1 7.08 8.43 -12.50
C SER A 1 8.13 7.55 -13.19
N THR A 2 9.39 7.71 -12.82
CA THR A 2 10.46 6.80 -13.23
C THR A 2 10.56 5.73 -12.14
N ILE A 3 10.50 4.47 -12.53
CA ILE A 3 10.61 3.34 -11.62
C ILE A 3 11.84 2.54 -12.04
N TYR A 4 12.69 2.21 -11.09
CA TYR A 4 13.90 1.48 -11.39
C TYR A 4 14.22 0.42 -10.32
N LYS A 5 14.89 -0.63 -10.76
CA LYS A 5 15.47 -1.65 -9.89
C LYS A 5 16.95 -1.73 -10.17
N LYS A 6 17.77 -1.59 -9.12
CA LYS A 6 19.22 -1.66 -9.18
C LYS A 6 19.72 -2.85 -8.38
N GLN A 7 20.68 -3.57 -8.95
CA GLN A 7 21.36 -4.68 -8.30
C GLN A 7 22.85 -4.64 -8.57
N LYS A 8 23.63 -5.14 -7.62
CA LYS A 8 25.08 -5.29 -7.72
C LYS A 8 25.45 -6.76 -7.64
N LEU A 9 26.48 -7.16 -8.36
CA LEU A 9 27.00 -8.52 -8.35
C LEU A 9 28.53 -8.46 -8.34
N ASP A 10 29.17 -9.17 -7.43
CA ASP A 10 30.62 -9.24 -7.37
C ASP A 10 31.17 -9.96 -8.61
N ARG A 11 32.31 -9.48 -9.09
CA ARG A 11 32.96 -10.04 -10.27
C ARG A 11 33.33 -11.52 -10.07
N ASP A 12 33.77 -11.87 -8.87
CA ASP A 12 34.21 -13.21 -8.55
C ASP A 12 33.04 -14.21 -8.64
N ASP A 13 31.85 -13.82 -8.19
CA ASP A 13 30.62 -14.62 -8.32
C ASP A 13 30.24 -14.89 -9.79
N VAL A 14 30.49 -13.92 -10.68
CA VAL A 14 30.24 -14.09 -12.13
C VAL A 14 31.24 -15.04 -12.78
N VAL A 15 32.50 -15.04 -12.32
CA VAL A 15 33.59 -15.85 -12.89
C VAL A 15 33.57 -17.29 -12.38
N ASP A 16 33.25 -17.48 -11.10
CA ASP A 16 33.33 -18.79 -10.44
C ASP A 16 32.13 -19.71 -10.76
N ILE A 17 30.99 -19.13 -11.16
CA ILE A 17 29.79 -19.92 -11.54
C ILE A 17 29.79 -20.13 -13.05
N THR A 18 30.39 -21.24 -13.49
CA THR A 18 30.54 -21.56 -14.92
C THR A 18 29.38 -22.33 -15.52
N ASP A 19 28.58 -23.03 -14.70
CA ASP A 19 27.51 -23.93 -15.16
C ASP A 19 26.12 -23.26 -15.18
N PHE A 20 26.01 -22.03 -14.65
CA PHE A 20 24.75 -21.27 -14.54
C PHE A 20 24.97 -19.82 -14.98
N ASP A 21 24.21 -19.35 -15.94
CA ASP A 21 24.24 -17.95 -16.34
C ASP A 21 23.53 -17.08 -15.28
N ILE A 22 24.28 -16.75 -14.23
CA ILE A 22 23.79 -15.94 -13.11
C ILE A 22 23.33 -14.55 -13.56
N VAL A 23 23.96 -14.00 -14.59
CA VAL A 23 23.59 -12.67 -15.12
C VAL A 23 22.23 -12.73 -15.83
N LEU A 24 22.00 -13.78 -16.61
CA LEU A 24 20.71 -13.96 -17.28
C LEU A 24 19.58 -14.21 -16.28
N TRP A 25 19.84 -15.03 -15.28
CA TRP A 25 18.91 -15.28 -14.19
C TRP A 25 18.59 -13.99 -13.42
N LEU A 26 19.63 -13.25 -13.01
CA LEU A 26 19.48 -11.97 -12.28
C LEU A 26 18.64 -10.95 -13.07
N LYS A 27 18.87 -10.87 -14.39
CA LYS A 27 18.08 -9.99 -15.27
C LYS A 27 16.59 -10.39 -15.27
N GLY A 28 16.30 -11.70 -15.27
CA GLY A 28 14.94 -12.23 -15.18
C GLY A 28 14.26 -11.84 -13.87
N GLU A 29 14.95 -12.05 -12.73
CA GLU A 29 14.44 -11.71 -11.39
C GLU A 29 14.23 -10.20 -11.23
N MET A 30 15.18 -9.39 -11.67
CA MET A 30 15.05 -7.93 -11.61
C MET A 30 13.85 -7.42 -12.42
N ARG A 31 13.59 -8.04 -13.57
CA ARG A 31 12.42 -7.69 -14.39
C ARG A 31 11.12 -8.07 -13.70
N LEU A 32 11.05 -9.27 -13.14
CA LEU A 32 9.89 -9.72 -12.38
C LEU A 32 9.59 -8.79 -11.20
N MET A 33 10.61 -8.46 -10.40
CA MET A 33 10.47 -7.53 -9.27
C MET A 33 9.99 -6.13 -9.70
N LEU A 34 10.42 -5.65 -10.87
CA LEU A 34 9.97 -4.36 -11.40
C LEU A 34 8.48 -4.42 -11.79
N ASP A 35 8.07 -5.50 -12.44
CA ASP A 35 6.67 -5.70 -12.85
C ASP A 35 5.75 -5.88 -11.64
N GLU A 36 6.20 -6.58 -10.59
CA GLU A 36 5.48 -6.73 -9.31
C GLU A 36 5.31 -5.39 -8.59
N GLU A 37 6.35 -4.56 -8.54
CA GLU A 37 6.28 -3.24 -7.91
C GLU A 37 5.32 -2.30 -8.66
N ILE A 38 5.30 -2.37 -9.98
CA ILE A 38 4.32 -1.63 -10.79
C ILE A 38 2.89 -2.12 -10.53
N ALA A 39 2.68 -3.43 -10.45
CA ALA A 39 1.38 -4.01 -10.17
C ALA A 39 0.89 -3.65 -8.77
N ARG A 40 1.78 -3.67 -7.76
CA ARG A 40 1.51 -3.20 -6.42
C ARG A 40 1.12 -1.74 -6.40
N ALA A 41 1.92 -0.88 -7.06
CA ALA A 41 1.64 0.56 -7.14
C ALA A 41 0.28 0.87 -7.79
N ILE A 42 -0.15 0.07 -8.77
CA ILE A 42 -1.47 0.20 -9.41
C ILE A 42 -2.60 -0.16 -8.45
N LEU A 43 -2.47 -1.24 -7.69
CA LEU A 43 -3.55 -1.73 -6.82
C LEU A 43 -3.65 -0.93 -5.52
N ILE A 44 -2.56 -0.85 -4.77
CA ILE A 44 -2.55 -0.34 -3.39
C ILE A 44 -1.57 0.82 -3.15
N GLY A 45 -0.71 1.15 -4.12
CA GLY A 45 0.41 2.06 -3.92
C GLY A 45 1.69 1.32 -3.55
N ASP A 46 2.80 2.05 -3.44
CA ASP A 46 4.12 1.47 -3.17
C ASP A 46 4.42 1.31 -1.67
N GLY A 47 3.55 1.82 -0.80
CA GLY A 47 3.69 1.72 0.64
C GLY A 47 4.84 2.55 1.25
N ARG A 48 5.45 3.46 0.47
CA ARG A 48 6.50 4.36 0.93
C ARG A 48 5.94 5.70 1.37
N ASP A 49 6.66 6.40 2.24
CA ASP A 49 6.27 7.75 2.67
C ASP A 49 6.30 8.76 1.53
N VAL A 50 5.50 9.82 1.67
CA VAL A 50 5.38 10.88 0.64
C VAL A 50 6.71 11.56 0.36
N ASP A 51 7.56 11.68 1.38
CA ASP A 51 8.84 12.35 1.31
C ASP A 51 10.01 11.43 0.93
N ASP A 52 9.75 10.14 0.70
CA ASP A 52 10.78 9.20 0.27
C ASP A 52 11.20 9.52 -1.18
N ASP A 53 12.50 9.69 -1.41
CA ASP A 53 13.07 9.97 -2.74
C ASP A 53 12.76 8.85 -3.75
N ASP A 54 12.61 7.61 -3.26
CA ASP A 54 12.32 6.43 -4.08
C ASP A 54 10.81 6.18 -4.24
N LYS A 55 9.96 7.06 -3.68
CA LYS A 55 8.51 6.90 -3.80
C LYS A 55 8.04 6.96 -5.25
N ILE A 56 7.23 5.97 -5.63
CA ILE A 56 6.45 6.02 -6.86
C ILE A 56 5.35 7.06 -6.64
N LYS A 57 5.48 8.21 -7.28
CA LYS A 57 4.52 9.31 -7.10
C LYS A 57 3.10 8.85 -7.36
N ASP A 58 2.26 8.96 -6.34
CA ASP A 58 0.83 8.73 -6.41
C ASP A 58 0.10 10.09 -6.44
N PRO A 59 -0.52 10.47 -7.57
CA PRO A 59 -1.20 11.75 -7.67
C PRO A 59 -2.51 11.85 -6.86
N ALA A 60 -2.96 10.78 -6.21
CA ALA A 60 -4.12 10.87 -5.31
C ALA A 60 -3.86 11.81 -4.13
N GLY A 61 -2.60 11.92 -3.67
CA GLY A 61 -2.15 12.87 -2.64
C GLY A 61 -1.29 14.01 -3.16
N ALA A 62 -0.88 14.00 -4.45
CA ALA A 62 0.05 14.97 -5.02
C ALA A 62 -0.65 15.97 -5.95
N THR A 63 -0.19 17.22 -5.91
CA THR A 63 -0.73 18.32 -6.73
C THR A 63 -0.22 18.33 -8.18
N ASP A 64 0.80 17.56 -8.51
CA ASP A 64 1.49 17.59 -9.80
C ASP A 64 0.96 16.60 -10.85
N GLY A 65 0.06 15.71 -10.48
CA GLY A 65 -0.64 14.79 -11.42
C GLY A 65 0.27 13.81 -12.16
N VAL A 66 1.51 13.64 -11.71
CA VAL A 66 2.52 12.78 -12.35
C VAL A 66 2.75 11.54 -11.51
N GLY A 67 2.46 10.35 -12.04
CA GLY A 67 2.74 9.10 -11.36
C GLY A 67 1.71 8.02 -11.61
N ILE A 68 1.73 6.97 -10.81
CA ILE A 68 0.75 5.89 -10.81
C ILE A 68 -0.27 6.20 -9.72
N ARG A 69 -1.53 6.39 -10.11
CA ARG A 69 -2.63 6.55 -9.17
C ARG A 69 -3.10 5.17 -8.74
N SER A 70 -2.94 4.85 -7.46
CA SER A 70 -3.41 3.56 -6.92
C SER A 70 -4.93 3.50 -6.92
N ILE A 71 -5.47 2.28 -7.14
CA ILE A 71 -6.93 2.07 -7.11
C ILE A 71 -7.47 2.21 -5.69
N LEU A 72 -6.70 1.76 -4.70
CA LEU A 72 -7.07 1.83 -3.28
C LEU A 72 -7.31 3.27 -2.81
N HIS A 73 -6.45 4.20 -3.22
CA HIS A 73 -6.49 5.60 -2.78
C HIS A 73 -7.10 6.55 -3.83
N ASP A 74 -7.74 6.00 -4.87
CA ASP A 74 -8.38 6.84 -5.87
C ASP A 74 -9.64 7.50 -5.31
N HIS A 75 -10.04 8.58 -5.94
CA HIS A 75 -11.23 9.33 -5.53
C HIS A 75 -12.49 8.46 -5.66
N ASP A 76 -13.43 8.58 -4.72
CA ASP A 76 -14.72 7.83 -4.67
C ASP A 76 -15.54 7.88 -5.96
N LEU A 77 -15.27 8.89 -6.82
CA LEU A 77 -15.88 8.99 -8.14
C LEU A 77 -15.47 7.82 -9.03
N TYR A 78 -14.22 7.33 -8.91
CA TYR A 78 -13.64 6.27 -9.74
C TYR A 78 -13.64 4.92 -9.02
N ALA A 79 -13.24 4.91 -7.76
CA ALA A 79 -13.17 3.72 -6.90
C ALA A 79 -14.08 3.94 -5.68
N ALA A 80 -15.29 3.37 -5.70
CA ALA A 80 -16.21 3.51 -4.58
C ALA A 80 -15.83 2.57 -3.44
N THR A 81 -15.77 3.10 -2.21
CA THR A 81 -15.48 2.30 -1.02
C THR A 81 -16.74 1.64 -0.47
N VAL A 82 -16.63 0.36 -0.15
CA VAL A 82 -17.64 -0.47 0.51
C VAL A 82 -17.10 -0.88 1.86
N THR A 83 -17.68 -0.37 2.92
CA THR A 83 -17.25 -0.68 4.29
C THR A 83 -18.12 -1.78 4.88
N VAL A 84 -17.49 -2.81 5.43
CA VAL A 84 -18.11 -3.91 6.16
C VAL A 84 -17.68 -3.83 7.62
N ASP A 85 -18.58 -4.14 8.55
CA ASP A 85 -18.26 -4.14 9.98
C ASP A 85 -17.01 -5.01 10.29
N ASP A 86 -16.20 -4.61 11.26
CA ASP A 86 -14.95 -5.32 11.60
C ASP A 86 -15.21 -6.74 12.12
N THR A 87 -16.33 -6.96 12.79
CA THR A 87 -16.78 -8.25 13.34
C THR A 87 -17.66 -9.03 12.39
N ALA A 88 -17.96 -8.48 11.20
CA ALA A 88 -18.87 -9.13 10.25
C ALA A 88 -18.38 -10.53 9.85
N PRO A 89 -19.27 -11.53 9.89
CA PRO A 89 -18.94 -12.85 9.40
C PRO A 89 -18.68 -12.84 7.88
N PRO A 90 -17.97 -13.84 7.34
CA PRO A 90 -17.62 -13.88 5.91
C PRO A 90 -18.80 -13.76 4.95
N ILE A 91 -19.99 -14.21 5.37
CA ILE A 91 -21.21 -14.12 4.56
C ILE A 91 -21.65 -12.67 4.36
N ASP A 92 -21.58 -11.84 5.41
CA ASP A 92 -21.94 -10.42 5.34
C ASP A 92 -21.00 -9.64 4.41
N VAL A 93 -19.74 -10.07 4.30
CA VAL A 93 -18.78 -9.52 3.34
C VAL A 93 -19.26 -9.80 1.91
N VAL A 94 -19.68 -11.03 1.62
CA VAL A 94 -20.21 -11.40 0.29
C VAL A 94 -21.49 -10.63 -0.01
N ASP A 95 -22.41 -10.54 0.94
CA ASP A 95 -23.66 -9.80 0.80
C ASP A 95 -23.42 -8.30 0.55
N ALA A 96 -22.44 -7.72 1.24
CA ALA A 96 -22.03 -6.33 1.01
C ALA A 96 -21.49 -6.13 -0.41
N ILE A 97 -20.63 -7.04 -0.89
CA ILE A 97 -20.11 -7.02 -2.26
C ILE A 97 -21.22 -7.12 -3.29
N VAL A 98 -22.12 -8.08 -3.15
CA VAL A 98 -23.27 -8.26 -4.05
C VAL A 98 -24.15 -7.01 -4.07
N SER A 99 -24.44 -6.46 -2.88
CA SER A 99 -25.22 -5.23 -2.75
C SER A 99 -24.53 -4.02 -3.37
N ALA A 100 -23.21 -3.94 -3.27
CA ALA A 100 -22.39 -2.86 -3.85
C ALA A 100 -22.26 -2.99 -5.37
N GLY A 101 -22.49 -4.15 -5.95
CA GLY A 101 -22.44 -4.37 -7.40
C GLY A 101 -23.28 -3.39 -8.21
N ARG A 102 -24.36 -2.85 -7.62
CA ARG A 102 -25.19 -1.77 -8.21
C ARG A 102 -24.43 -0.47 -8.49
N PHE A 103 -23.35 -0.22 -7.76
CA PHE A 103 -22.51 0.98 -7.91
C PHE A 103 -21.41 0.80 -8.96
N TYR A 104 -21.08 -0.45 -9.30
CA TYR A 104 -20.08 -0.74 -10.31
C TYR A 104 -20.59 -0.39 -11.70
N LYS A 105 -19.81 0.42 -12.43
CA LYS A 105 -20.09 0.85 -13.81
C LYS A 105 -18.89 0.61 -14.74
N GLY A 106 -17.98 -0.26 -14.33
CA GLY A 106 -16.82 -0.66 -15.10
C GLY A 106 -17.17 -1.44 -16.38
N SER A 107 -16.17 -1.79 -17.14
CA SER A 107 -16.29 -2.55 -18.36
C SER A 107 -16.40 -4.06 -18.07
N GLY A 108 -17.34 -4.73 -18.70
CA GLY A 108 -17.49 -6.19 -18.61
C GLY A 108 -17.62 -6.74 -17.20
N SER A 109 -17.20 -7.99 -17.02
CA SER A 109 -17.16 -8.62 -15.70
C SER A 109 -15.84 -8.29 -15.00
N PRO A 110 -15.88 -7.72 -13.78
CA PRO A 110 -14.67 -7.40 -13.02
C PRO A 110 -14.02 -8.65 -12.43
N THR A 111 -12.79 -8.50 -11.96
CA THR A 111 -12.06 -9.48 -11.15
C THR A 111 -11.98 -8.98 -9.72
N PHE A 112 -12.10 -9.89 -8.77
CA PHE A 112 -11.89 -9.61 -7.35
C PHE A 112 -10.44 -9.94 -6.99
N TYR A 113 -9.67 -8.91 -6.64
CA TYR A 113 -8.31 -9.03 -6.12
C TYR A 113 -8.38 -9.01 -4.60
N THR A 114 -7.82 -10.02 -3.95
CA THR A 114 -7.89 -10.18 -2.49
C THR A 114 -6.62 -10.86 -1.97
N THR A 115 -6.53 -11.06 -0.66
CA THR A 115 -5.44 -11.81 -0.04
C THR A 115 -5.84 -13.28 0.17
N LEU A 116 -4.85 -14.17 0.30
CA LEU A 116 -5.11 -15.59 0.54
C LEU A 116 -5.85 -15.84 1.87
N PRO A 117 -5.51 -15.17 2.99
CA PRO A 117 -6.26 -15.29 4.23
C PRO A 117 -7.73 -14.89 4.09
N VAL A 118 -8.03 -13.80 3.39
CA VAL A 118 -9.42 -13.36 3.16
C VAL A 118 -10.16 -14.39 2.30
N LEU A 119 -9.59 -14.82 1.18
CA LEU A 119 -10.21 -15.85 0.32
C LEU A 119 -10.49 -17.14 1.10
N THR A 120 -9.55 -17.57 1.94
CA THR A 120 -9.71 -18.76 2.76
C THR A 120 -10.86 -18.59 3.76
N SER A 121 -10.96 -17.43 4.40
CA SER A 121 -12.05 -17.15 5.35
C SER A 121 -13.41 -17.16 4.65
N LEU A 122 -13.53 -16.62 3.44
CA LEU A 122 -14.74 -16.64 2.64
C LEU A 122 -15.14 -18.07 2.25
N LEU A 123 -14.19 -18.89 1.78
CA LEU A 123 -14.43 -20.30 1.41
C LEU A 123 -14.77 -21.20 2.60
N LEU A 124 -14.38 -20.82 3.82
CA LEU A 124 -14.70 -21.56 5.04
C LEU A 124 -16.05 -21.14 5.65
N ALA A 125 -16.73 -20.17 5.05
CA ALA A 125 -18.06 -19.76 5.50
C ALA A 125 -19.06 -20.95 5.51
N ARG A 126 -19.83 -21.03 6.58
CA ARG A 126 -20.81 -22.11 6.80
C ARG A 126 -22.18 -21.52 7.04
N ASP A 127 -23.19 -22.29 6.67
CA ASP A 127 -24.59 -22.01 6.99
C ASP A 127 -24.94 -22.40 8.43
N GLN A 128 -26.17 -22.21 8.81
CA GLN A 128 -26.65 -22.56 10.16
C GLN A 128 -26.65 -24.08 10.44
N ASP A 129 -26.60 -24.91 9.42
CA ASP A 129 -26.53 -26.37 9.49
C ASP A 129 -25.08 -26.90 9.39
N ASP A 130 -24.07 -26.01 9.50
CA ASP A 130 -22.64 -26.31 9.44
C ASP A 130 -22.15 -26.83 8.06
N HIS A 131 -22.90 -26.59 7.00
CA HIS A 131 -22.48 -26.90 5.64
C HIS A 131 -21.71 -25.73 5.05
N ARG A 132 -20.70 -26.01 4.21
CA ARG A 132 -20.00 -24.98 3.45
C ARG A 132 -20.94 -24.33 2.45
N MET A 133 -20.96 -23.00 2.43
CA MET A 133 -21.81 -22.25 1.52
C MET A 133 -21.31 -22.35 0.08
N TRP A 134 -20.00 -22.27 -0.12
CA TRP A 134 -19.36 -22.39 -1.44
C TRP A 134 -18.35 -23.53 -1.41
N LYS A 135 -18.38 -24.39 -2.41
CA LYS A 135 -17.48 -25.54 -2.52
C LYS A 135 -16.22 -25.22 -3.31
N THR A 136 -16.30 -24.23 -4.19
CA THR A 136 -15.23 -23.84 -5.10
C THR A 136 -15.10 -22.32 -5.17
N VAL A 137 -13.91 -21.87 -5.55
CA VAL A 137 -13.62 -20.44 -5.81
C VAL A 137 -14.54 -19.89 -6.91
N GLN A 138 -14.86 -20.73 -7.89
CA GLN A 138 -15.73 -20.32 -9.01
C GLN A 138 -17.20 -20.10 -8.58
N GLU A 139 -17.73 -20.91 -7.66
CA GLU A 139 -19.05 -20.69 -7.09
C GLU A 139 -19.08 -19.36 -6.31
N LEU A 140 -18.08 -19.09 -5.48
CA LEU A 140 -17.94 -17.83 -4.76
C LEU A 140 -17.84 -16.64 -5.73
N ALA A 141 -17.04 -16.74 -6.78
CA ALA A 141 -16.92 -15.69 -7.79
C ALA A 141 -18.26 -15.41 -8.49
N SER A 142 -19.02 -16.47 -8.81
CA SER A 142 -20.32 -16.32 -9.43
C SER A 142 -21.34 -15.66 -8.51
N GLU A 143 -21.33 -15.98 -7.22
CA GLU A 143 -22.17 -15.34 -6.21
C GLU A 143 -21.86 -13.85 -6.06
N MET A 144 -20.60 -13.50 -6.04
CA MET A 144 -20.14 -12.11 -5.97
C MET A 144 -20.34 -11.33 -7.28
N GLY A 145 -20.73 -11.99 -8.38
CA GLY A 145 -20.91 -11.37 -9.69
C GLY A 145 -19.60 -10.96 -10.37
N VAL A 146 -18.49 -11.61 -10.01
CA VAL A 146 -17.15 -11.37 -10.61
C VAL A 146 -16.74 -12.50 -11.55
N SER A 147 -15.86 -12.20 -12.49
CA SER A 147 -15.38 -13.20 -13.46
C SER A 147 -14.36 -14.16 -12.88
N ASN A 148 -13.55 -13.69 -11.94
CA ASN A 148 -12.49 -14.46 -11.32
C ASN A 148 -12.12 -13.85 -9.96
N ILE A 149 -11.44 -14.65 -9.12
CA ILE A 149 -10.83 -14.21 -7.87
C ILE A 149 -9.33 -14.46 -7.99
N VAL A 150 -8.53 -13.43 -7.74
CA VAL A 150 -7.07 -13.48 -7.82
C VAL A 150 -6.49 -13.08 -6.46
N THR A 151 -5.60 -13.90 -5.94
CA THR A 151 -4.90 -13.59 -4.69
C THR A 151 -3.62 -12.82 -4.96
N VAL A 152 -3.43 -11.74 -4.21
CA VAL A 152 -2.27 -10.84 -4.31
C VAL A 152 -1.66 -10.68 -2.92
N GLU A 153 -0.47 -11.24 -2.72
CA GLU A 153 0.24 -11.23 -1.44
C GLU A 153 0.56 -9.80 -0.99
N ALA A 154 0.96 -8.93 -1.91
CA ALA A 154 1.29 -7.54 -1.61
C ALA A 154 0.15 -6.76 -0.92
N MET A 155 -1.11 -7.16 -1.10
CA MET A 155 -2.26 -6.54 -0.45
C MET A 155 -2.36 -6.86 1.05
N GLU A 156 -1.58 -7.81 1.58
CA GLU A 156 -1.54 -8.12 3.01
C GLU A 156 -0.89 -7.00 3.84
N SER A 157 -0.15 -6.09 3.21
CA SER A 157 0.40 -4.91 3.86
C SER A 157 -0.68 -3.89 4.27
N GLU A 158 -1.83 -3.92 3.61
CA GLU A 158 -2.93 -2.98 3.85
C GLU A 158 -3.88 -3.53 4.91
N GLN A 159 -3.87 -2.88 6.07
CA GLN A 159 -4.78 -3.24 7.15
C GLN A 159 -6.23 -2.95 6.72
N ASN A 160 -7.15 -3.80 7.14
CA ASN A 160 -8.58 -3.68 6.86
C ASN A 160 -9.00 -3.81 5.39
N LEU A 161 -8.08 -3.96 4.44
CA LEU A 161 -8.42 -4.20 3.04
C LEU A 161 -8.85 -5.65 2.85
N LEU A 162 -10.12 -5.85 2.48
CA LEU A 162 -10.67 -7.16 2.14
C LEU A 162 -10.43 -7.49 0.67
N GLY A 163 -10.46 -6.49 -0.20
CA GLY A 163 -10.14 -6.67 -1.61
C GLY A 163 -10.61 -5.54 -2.50
N ILE A 164 -10.24 -5.63 -3.76
CA ILE A 164 -10.53 -4.66 -4.80
C ILE A 164 -11.23 -5.37 -5.96
N ILE A 165 -12.38 -4.85 -6.36
CA ILE A 165 -13.14 -5.36 -7.50
C ILE A 165 -12.97 -4.38 -8.65
N VAL A 166 -12.30 -4.80 -9.71
CA VAL A 166 -11.98 -3.95 -10.85
C VAL A 166 -11.79 -4.77 -12.12
N ASN A 167 -12.13 -4.18 -13.26
CA ASN A 167 -11.65 -4.67 -14.55
C ASN A 167 -10.47 -3.79 -14.98
N LEU A 168 -9.26 -4.36 -15.01
CA LEU A 168 -8.03 -3.62 -15.36
C LEU A 168 -8.04 -3.00 -16.77
N LYS A 169 -9.00 -3.35 -17.63
CA LYS A 169 -9.21 -2.65 -18.90
C LYS A 169 -9.65 -1.20 -18.72
N ASP A 170 -10.24 -0.86 -17.57
CA ASP A 170 -10.67 0.50 -17.25
C ASP A 170 -9.53 1.32 -16.60
N TYR A 171 -8.40 0.67 -16.28
CA TYR A 171 -7.19 1.33 -15.82
C TYR A 171 -6.27 1.58 -17.01
N THR A 172 -5.96 2.84 -17.27
CA THR A 172 -5.11 3.23 -18.40
C THR A 172 -3.70 3.50 -17.92
N VAL A 173 -2.75 2.76 -18.48
CA VAL A 173 -1.32 2.95 -18.23
C VAL A 173 -0.75 3.81 -19.33
N GLY A 174 -0.16 4.94 -18.96
CA GLY A 174 0.64 5.79 -19.84
C GLY A 174 2.11 5.47 -19.65
N ALA A 175 2.80 5.16 -20.73
CA ALA A 175 4.22 4.87 -20.70
C ALA A 175 4.96 5.66 -21.76
N ASP A 176 6.20 6.05 -21.45
CA ASP A 176 7.08 6.68 -22.43
C ASP A 176 7.58 5.61 -23.42
N LYS A 177 7.69 5.98 -24.70
CA LYS A 177 8.14 5.08 -25.78
C LYS A 177 7.46 3.70 -25.82
N GLY A 178 6.16 3.64 -25.50
CA GLY A 178 5.39 2.39 -25.56
C GLY A 178 5.67 1.41 -24.42
N GLY A 179 6.22 1.86 -23.29
CA GLY A 179 6.50 1.01 -22.12
C GLY A 179 7.81 0.24 -22.20
N GLU A 180 8.73 0.76 -22.99
CA GLU A 180 10.08 0.19 -23.07
C GLU A 180 10.74 0.20 -21.70
N VAL A 181 11.28 -0.94 -21.29
CA VAL A 181 12.12 -1.06 -20.12
C VAL A 181 13.57 -1.01 -20.58
N ASN A 182 14.26 0.03 -20.16
CA ASN A 182 15.68 0.19 -20.46
C ASN A 182 16.50 -0.64 -19.47
N PHE A 183 17.51 -1.30 -20.01
CA PHE A 183 18.50 -2.00 -19.23
C PHE A 183 19.84 -1.31 -19.39
N PHE A 184 20.49 -1.04 -18.27
CA PHE A 184 21.82 -0.48 -18.21
C PHE A 184 22.70 -1.39 -17.37
N ASP A 185 23.94 -1.59 -17.80
CA ASP A 185 24.98 -2.27 -17.05
C ASP A 185 26.26 -1.46 -17.05
N ASP A 186 26.97 -1.49 -15.95
CA ASP A 186 28.24 -0.80 -15.77
C ASP A 186 29.13 -1.57 -14.80
N PHE A 187 30.44 -1.42 -14.96
CA PHE A 187 31.43 -2.01 -14.07
C PHE A 187 31.97 -0.94 -13.10
N ASP A 188 31.79 -1.18 -11.81
CA ASP A 188 32.29 -0.35 -10.74
C ASP A 188 33.74 -0.74 -10.39
N ILE A 189 34.69 0.03 -10.85
CA ILE A 189 36.14 -0.23 -10.67
C ILE A 189 36.52 -0.12 -9.19
N ASP A 190 35.86 0.78 -8.44
CA ASP A 190 36.23 1.05 -7.03
C ASP A 190 35.90 -0.15 -6.12
N TYR A 191 34.84 -0.91 -6.47
CA TYR A 191 34.36 -2.03 -5.68
C TYR A 191 34.50 -3.39 -6.37
N ASN A 192 35.08 -3.47 -7.58
CA ASN A 192 35.18 -4.70 -8.37
C ASN A 192 33.84 -5.42 -8.58
N GLN A 193 32.75 -4.66 -8.86
CA GLN A 193 31.38 -5.16 -8.97
C GLN A 193 30.77 -4.74 -10.29
N TYR A 194 29.87 -5.60 -10.83
CA TYR A 194 28.94 -5.24 -11.89
C TYR A 194 27.69 -4.62 -11.30
N LYS A 195 27.21 -3.51 -11.88
CA LYS A 195 25.96 -2.85 -11.53
C LYS A 195 24.97 -3.04 -12.67
N TYR A 196 23.77 -3.44 -12.33
CA TYR A 196 22.67 -3.62 -13.27
C TYR A 196 21.52 -2.73 -12.87
N LEU A 197 20.89 -2.07 -13.84
CA LEU A 197 19.75 -1.19 -13.64
C LEU A 197 18.68 -1.49 -14.69
N TYR A 198 17.47 -1.78 -14.24
CA TYR A 198 16.27 -1.72 -15.04
C TYR A 198 15.51 -0.45 -14.72
N GLU A 199 15.11 0.28 -15.76
CA GLU A 199 14.36 1.53 -15.62
C GLU A 199 13.19 1.56 -16.60
N THR A 200 12.04 2.02 -16.13
CA THR A 200 10.88 2.34 -16.95
C THR A 200 10.22 3.62 -16.47
N ARG A 201 9.50 4.29 -17.38
CA ARG A 201 8.70 5.48 -17.04
C ARG A 201 7.23 5.17 -17.28
N VAL A 202 6.48 5.13 -16.18
CA VAL A 202 5.08 4.73 -16.20
C VAL A 202 4.24 5.74 -15.41
N SER A 203 3.03 5.99 -15.89
CA SER A 203 1.95 6.66 -15.19
C SER A 203 0.67 5.85 -15.37
N GLY A 204 -0.30 6.03 -14.49
CA GLY A 204 -1.54 5.28 -14.64
C GLY A 204 -2.67 5.85 -13.79
N ALA A 205 -3.90 5.65 -14.25
CA ALA A 205 -5.10 6.01 -13.50
C ALA A 205 -6.32 5.25 -14.02
N LEU A 206 -7.35 5.13 -13.17
CA LEU A 206 -8.69 4.76 -13.61
C LEU A 206 -9.26 5.88 -14.49
N THR A 207 -9.73 5.51 -15.67
CA THR A 207 -10.28 6.48 -16.65
C THR A 207 -11.80 6.49 -16.69
N LYS A 208 -12.44 5.50 -16.10
CA LYS A 208 -13.89 5.35 -16.12
C LYS A 208 -14.47 5.51 -14.71
N ILE A 209 -15.53 6.30 -14.61
CA ILE A 209 -16.23 6.58 -13.35
C ILE A 209 -16.83 5.30 -12.79
N ARG A 210 -16.63 5.06 -11.47
CA ARG A 210 -17.13 3.87 -10.74
C ARG A 210 -16.74 2.55 -11.40
N SER A 211 -15.51 2.48 -11.87
CA SER A 211 -14.95 1.27 -12.49
C SER A 211 -14.26 0.35 -11.50
N ALA A 212 -14.13 0.76 -10.25
CA ALA A 212 -13.62 -0.07 -9.17
C ALA A 212 -14.51 0.03 -7.92
N LEU A 213 -14.49 -1.04 -7.10
CA LEU A 213 -15.03 -1.07 -5.75
C LEU A 213 -13.91 -1.53 -4.82
N VAL A 214 -13.65 -0.75 -3.79
CA VAL A 214 -12.69 -1.09 -2.73
C VAL A 214 -13.50 -1.60 -1.54
N VAL A 215 -13.27 -2.84 -1.14
CA VAL A 215 -13.96 -3.48 -0.03
C VAL A 215 -13.07 -3.45 1.19
N MET A 216 -13.49 -2.72 2.19
CA MET A 216 -12.73 -2.54 3.42
C MET A 216 -13.53 -3.03 4.63
N ARG A 217 -12.81 -3.55 5.62
CA ARG A 217 -13.37 -3.76 6.94
C ARG A 217 -13.39 -2.43 7.67
N ALA A 218 -14.46 -2.10 8.37
CA ALA A 218 -14.46 -0.94 9.25
C ALA A 218 -13.28 -1.08 10.21
N ALA A 219 -12.54 0.00 10.41
CA ALA A 219 -11.54 0.01 11.47
C ALA A 219 -12.27 -0.29 12.78
N THR A 220 -11.72 -1.23 13.55
CA THR A 220 -12.32 -1.76 14.78
C THR A 220 -12.97 -0.65 15.58
N GLY A 221 -14.31 -0.63 15.60
CA GLY A 221 -15.23 0.24 16.33
C GLY A 221 -14.67 1.46 17.08
N GLY A 222 -13.86 2.28 16.43
CA GLY A 222 -13.24 3.47 17.02
C GLY A 222 -13.79 4.76 16.43
N THR A 223 -13.68 5.81 17.21
CA THR A 223 -13.84 7.18 16.72
C THR A 223 -12.56 7.59 16.01
N GLU A 224 -12.67 8.20 14.83
CA GLU A 224 -11.52 8.77 14.14
C GLU A 224 -10.85 9.83 15.03
N ALA A 225 -9.52 9.71 15.17
CA ALA A 225 -8.72 10.71 15.87
C ALA A 225 -7.67 11.23 14.89
N THR A 226 -7.54 12.53 14.84
CA THR A 226 -6.53 13.20 14.01
C THR A 226 -5.42 13.67 14.93
N PRO A 227 -4.21 13.09 14.87
CA PRO A 227 -3.09 13.56 15.65
C PRO A 227 -2.71 14.98 15.22
N ALA A 228 -2.28 15.79 16.15
CA ALA A 228 -1.82 17.13 15.88
C ALA A 228 -0.32 17.24 16.15
N MET A 229 0.39 17.94 15.27
CA MET A 229 1.83 18.17 15.40
C MET A 229 2.15 18.82 16.75
N PRO A 230 3.14 18.32 17.50
CA PRO A 230 3.64 18.98 18.71
C PRO A 230 4.20 20.37 18.43
N ASP A 231 4.05 21.28 19.40
CA ASP A 231 4.64 22.61 19.33
C ASP A 231 6.13 22.57 19.70
N PHE A 232 6.96 23.28 18.95
CA PHE A 232 8.41 23.34 19.14
C PHE A 232 8.92 24.76 19.05
N ASP A 233 9.54 25.25 20.14
CA ASP A 233 10.07 26.60 20.24
C ASP A 233 11.59 26.76 19.91
N GLY A 234 12.17 25.69 19.36
CA GLY A 234 13.62 25.60 19.05
C GLY A 234 14.43 24.85 20.10
N ALA A 235 13.95 24.72 21.32
CA ALA A 235 14.62 24.00 22.40
C ALA A 235 13.66 23.05 23.19
N THR A 236 12.36 23.29 23.11
CA THR A 236 11.37 22.59 23.92
C THR A 236 10.22 22.08 23.06
N VAL A 237 9.89 20.80 23.22
CA VAL A 237 8.77 20.14 22.54
C VAL A 237 7.59 20.04 23.50
N THR A 238 6.42 20.50 23.12
CA THR A 238 5.19 20.39 23.89
C THR A 238 4.12 19.66 23.09
N VAL A 239 3.70 18.48 23.57
CA VAL A 239 2.67 17.69 22.88
C VAL A 239 1.27 18.20 23.23
N PRO A 240 0.38 18.36 22.21
CA PRO A 240 -0.97 18.85 22.42
C PRO A 240 -1.87 17.82 23.09
N THR A 241 -2.98 18.27 23.68
CA THR A 241 -4.04 17.38 24.14
C THR A 241 -5.02 17.15 23.00
N VAL A 242 -5.03 15.93 22.47
CA VAL A 242 -5.96 15.51 21.42
C VAL A 242 -6.74 14.29 21.91
N THR A 243 -8.07 14.34 21.77
CA THR A 243 -8.94 13.25 22.20
C THR A 243 -8.63 12.01 21.35
N GLY A 244 -8.38 10.88 22.02
CA GLY A 244 -8.08 9.62 21.32
C GLY A 244 -6.62 9.43 20.90
N VAL A 245 -5.71 10.35 21.23
CA VAL A 245 -4.29 10.30 20.84
C VAL A 245 -3.39 10.23 22.06
N VAL A 246 -2.39 9.36 22.01
CA VAL A 246 -1.26 9.29 22.95
C VAL A 246 0.03 9.55 22.21
N TYR A 247 0.83 10.47 22.72
CA TYR A 247 2.16 10.78 22.19
C TYR A 247 3.25 10.05 22.97
N LYS A 248 4.20 9.47 22.26
CA LYS A 248 5.32 8.71 22.81
C LYS A 248 6.64 9.20 22.24
N ASN A 249 7.69 9.07 23.02
CA ASN A 249 9.04 9.16 22.49
C ASN A 249 9.34 7.85 21.74
N LYS A 250 9.51 7.91 20.42
CA LYS A 250 9.73 6.72 19.57
C LYS A 250 10.96 5.91 19.99
N SER A 251 12.03 6.59 20.41
CA SER A 251 13.29 5.91 20.78
C SER A 251 13.20 5.12 22.09
N THR A 252 12.40 5.60 23.05
CA THR A 252 12.31 5.01 24.39
C THR A 252 10.98 4.29 24.66
N GLY A 253 9.95 4.53 23.82
CA GLY A 253 8.58 4.06 24.04
C GLY A 253 7.85 4.77 25.19
N ALA A 254 8.49 5.75 25.84
CA ALA A 254 7.90 6.46 26.98
C ALA A 254 6.79 7.41 26.55
N THR A 255 5.64 7.35 27.25
CA THR A 255 4.53 8.28 27.00
C THR A 255 4.91 9.70 27.41
N LEU A 256 4.65 10.65 26.54
CA LEU A 256 4.83 12.08 26.78
C LEU A 256 3.56 12.66 27.41
N THR A 257 3.73 13.44 28.47
CA THR A 257 2.60 14.08 29.14
C THR A 257 2.14 15.28 28.35
N THR A 258 0.87 15.32 27.96
CA THR A 258 0.26 16.44 27.21
C THR A 258 0.35 17.75 27.98
N GLY A 259 0.71 18.82 27.29
CA GLY A 259 0.90 20.14 27.87
C GLY A 259 2.15 20.31 28.74
N SER A 260 2.95 19.26 28.94
CA SER A 260 4.21 19.33 29.67
C SER A 260 5.38 19.47 28.70
N PRO A 261 6.20 20.54 28.81
CA PRO A 261 7.32 20.76 27.91
C PRO A 261 8.46 19.76 28.17
N VAL A 262 9.03 19.21 27.10
CA VAL A 262 10.24 18.37 27.12
C VAL A 262 11.39 19.18 26.54
N THR A 263 12.35 19.57 27.37
CA THR A 263 13.50 20.36 26.93
C THR A 263 14.57 19.45 26.33
N LEU A 264 15.03 19.79 25.14
CA LEU A 264 16.13 19.13 24.44
C LEU A 264 17.45 19.83 24.74
N ALA A 265 18.49 19.06 25.02
CA ALA A 265 19.84 19.59 25.11
C ALA A 265 20.30 20.06 23.70
N GLU A 266 21.28 20.95 23.65
CA GLU A 266 21.91 21.40 22.40
C GLU A 266 22.42 20.21 21.58
N GLY A 267 22.04 20.12 20.31
CA GLY A 267 22.33 19.02 19.39
C GLY A 267 21.50 17.74 19.61
N ALA A 268 20.57 17.73 20.57
CA ALA A 268 19.72 16.57 20.81
C ALA A 268 18.45 16.58 19.94
N SER A 269 18.02 15.38 19.54
CA SER A 269 16.78 15.19 18.76
C SER A 269 15.78 14.36 19.54
N LEU A 270 14.50 14.65 19.35
CA LEU A 270 13.35 13.90 19.86
C LEU A 270 12.41 13.55 18.71
N THR A 271 12.19 12.27 18.47
CA THR A 271 11.14 11.81 17.60
C THR A 271 9.90 11.48 18.43
N VAL A 272 8.82 12.19 18.14
CA VAL A 272 7.51 11.99 18.77
C VAL A 272 6.64 11.17 17.85
N GLU A 273 6.10 10.08 18.36
CA GLU A 273 5.15 9.21 17.65
C GLU A 273 3.77 9.32 18.31
N ALA A 274 2.74 9.59 17.53
CA ALA A 274 1.36 9.55 17.98
C ALA A 274 0.79 8.14 17.78
N THR A 275 0.06 7.64 18.77
CA THR A 275 -0.65 6.36 18.68
C THR A 275 -2.10 6.53 19.12
N PRO A 276 -3.08 5.87 18.46
CA PRO A 276 -4.47 5.96 18.88
C PRO A 276 -4.68 5.20 20.21
N THR A 277 -5.56 5.73 21.06
CA THR A 277 -6.02 5.02 22.26
C THR A 277 -7.10 3.99 21.91
N THR A 278 -7.36 3.06 22.83
CA THR A 278 -8.43 2.07 22.67
C THR A 278 -9.76 2.75 22.32
N GLY A 279 -10.39 2.31 21.23
CA GLY A 279 -11.62 2.90 20.73
C GLY A 279 -11.43 4.08 19.78
N TYR A 280 -10.19 4.36 19.37
CA TYR A 280 -9.87 5.36 18.36
C TYR A 280 -8.97 4.75 17.29
N TYR A 281 -8.95 5.34 16.08
CA TYR A 281 -8.05 4.96 14.99
C TYR A 281 -7.57 6.21 14.26
N PHE A 282 -6.44 6.09 13.56
CA PHE A 282 -5.95 7.10 12.62
C PHE A 282 -6.24 6.67 11.20
N GLU A 283 -6.55 7.60 10.31
CA GLU A 283 -6.56 7.31 8.88
C GLU A 283 -5.15 6.98 8.38
N SER A 284 -5.05 6.08 7.40
CA SER A 284 -3.79 5.49 6.91
C SER A 284 -2.81 6.48 6.26
N ASN A 285 -3.22 7.73 6.02
CA ASN A 285 -2.40 8.78 5.43
C ASN A 285 -2.20 9.99 6.36
N GLN A 286 -2.51 9.84 7.64
CA GLN A 286 -2.27 10.91 8.62
C GLN A 286 -0.82 10.87 9.09
N GLU A 287 -0.23 12.07 9.20
CA GLU A 287 1.09 12.24 9.79
C GLU A 287 1.00 11.97 11.30
N ASP A 288 1.73 10.97 11.76
CA ASP A 288 1.72 10.50 13.15
C ASP A 288 3.12 10.51 13.79
N GLU A 289 4.14 10.99 13.06
CA GLU A 289 5.52 11.04 13.51
C GLU A 289 6.18 12.38 13.15
N TRP A 290 6.86 12.99 14.14
CA TRP A 290 7.58 14.26 13.99
C TRP A 290 8.92 14.19 14.70
N THR A 291 9.98 14.70 14.04
CA THR A 291 11.30 14.79 14.62
C THR A 291 11.70 16.24 14.85
N PHE A 292 12.08 16.56 16.06
CA PHE A 292 12.53 17.89 16.50
C PHE A 292 13.99 17.83 16.92
N THR A 293 14.79 18.81 16.50
CA THR A 293 16.23 18.92 16.82
C THR A 293 16.51 20.30 17.39
N ASN A 294 17.16 20.37 18.54
CA ASN A 294 17.69 21.61 19.07
C ASN A 294 19.03 21.92 18.41
N GLU A 295 19.05 22.89 17.49
CA GLU A 295 20.24 23.29 16.70
C GLU A 295 21.06 24.42 17.35
N ALA A 296 20.64 24.94 18.49
CA ALA A 296 21.26 26.12 19.14
C ALA A 296 22.55 25.77 19.90
#